data_ab7eaa4a879c8032c30474c700a80a8c
#
_entry.id   ab7eaa4a879c8032c30474c700a80a8c
#
_cell.length_a   1.000
_cell.length_b   1.000
_cell.length_c   1.000
_cell.angle_alpha   90.00
_cell.angle_beta   90.00
_cell.angle_gamma   90.00
#
_symmetry.space_group_name_H-M   'P 1'
#
loop_
_entity.id
_entity.type
_entity.pdbx_description
1 polymer ?
#
loop_
_entity_poly.entity_id
_entity_poly.type
_entity_poly.pdbx_seq_one_letter_code
_entity_poly.pdbx_strand_id
1 'polypeptide(L)'
;MREIKVNELKEGMTTAVDVFSPKGQLILKRHQAVSAFDIAKFGFYNIASVYVEGSSAQEKEEWNKKYAIIKEKYRDSIDNLHEYMNDILYRNIIPDKNTLIRDSVEIFDRFETSYELFDALQVLKQTDVSTMAHSMNVSIIARLIGVWAGLDTEKLDEISMEVCCTT
;
A
#
# COMPACT_ATOMS: atom_id res chain seq x y z
N MET A 1 5.61 8.33 -3.16
CA MET A 1 4.81 9.50 -2.72
C MET A 1 5.32 9.94 -1.35
N ARG A 2 5.52 11.22 -1.15
CA ARG A 2 6.10 11.75 0.08
C ARG A 2 5.24 12.92 0.58
N GLU A 3 4.95 12.91 1.88
CA GLU A 3 4.34 14.07 2.53
C GLU A 3 5.41 15.15 2.77
N ILE A 4 5.15 16.36 2.32
CA ILE A 4 6.03 17.51 2.50
C ILE A 4 5.21 18.64 3.14
N LYS A 5 5.77 19.26 4.17
CA LYS A 5 5.19 20.47 4.75
C LYS A 5 5.23 21.62 3.74
N VAL A 6 4.20 22.45 3.72
CA VAL A 6 4.09 23.55 2.74
C VAL A 6 5.29 24.50 2.79
N ASN A 7 5.91 24.70 3.96
CA ASN A 7 7.13 25.51 4.10
C ASN A 7 8.40 24.88 3.49
N GLU A 8 8.38 23.59 3.20
CA GLU A 8 9.49 22.84 2.56
C GLU A 8 9.21 22.57 1.07
N LEU A 9 7.98 22.89 0.62
CA LEU A 9 7.55 22.66 -0.75
C LEU A 9 8.30 23.58 -1.71
N LYS A 10 8.78 23.03 -2.81
CA LYS A 10 9.50 23.76 -3.84
C LYS A 10 8.70 23.81 -5.13
N GLU A 11 8.84 24.93 -5.85
CA GLU A 11 8.29 25.07 -7.19
C GLU A 11 8.82 23.96 -8.13
N GLY A 12 7.93 23.40 -8.95
CA GLY A 12 8.23 22.31 -9.87
C GLY A 12 8.04 20.90 -9.27
N MET A 13 7.79 20.75 -7.97
CA MET A 13 7.38 19.48 -7.39
C MET A 13 6.00 19.09 -7.92
N THR A 14 5.78 17.82 -8.20
CA THR A 14 4.51 17.31 -8.74
C THR A 14 3.65 16.73 -7.61
N THR A 15 2.38 17.11 -7.56
CA THR A 15 1.43 16.55 -6.57
C THR A 15 1.11 15.09 -6.86
N ALA A 16 1.14 14.25 -5.84
CA ALA A 16 0.78 12.84 -5.94
C ALA A 16 -0.73 12.58 -5.79
N VAL A 17 -1.43 13.49 -5.13
CA VAL A 17 -2.88 13.44 -4.88
C VAL A 17 -3.53 14.79 -5.13
N ASP A 18 -4.85 14.78 -5.29
CA ASP A 18 -5.63 16.02 -5.34
C ASP A 18 -5.55 16.76 -4.00
N VAL A 19 -5.24 18.04 -4.04
CA VAL A 19 -5.13 18.89 -2.84
C VAL A 19 -6.43 19.67 -2.65
N PHE A 20 -7.07 19.48 -1.50
CA PHE A 20 -8.30 20.15 -1.14
C PHE A 20 -8.10 21.12 0.02
N SER A 21 -8.86 22.20 0.02
CA SER A 21 -8.96 23.07 1.19
C SER A 21 -9.71 22.36 2.34
N PRO A 22 -9.62 22.84 3.59
CA PRO A 22 -10.43 22.32 4.70
C PRO A 22 -11.94 22.38 4.48
N LYS A 23 -12.39 23.19 3.52
CA LYS A 23 -13.80 23.30 3.12
C LYS A 23 -14.18 22.38 1.95
N GLY A 24 -13.28 21.49 1.52
CA GLY A 24 -13.52 20.54 0.42
C GLY A 24 -13.40 21.13 -0.99
N GLN A 25 -12.91 22.38 -1.14
CA GLN A 25 -12.66 22.95 -2.45
C GLN A 25 -11.34 22.40 -3.01
N LEU A 26 -11.36 21.91 -4.26
CA LEU A 26 -10.17 21.48 -4.98
C LEU A 26 -9.26 22.69 -5.25
N ILE A 27 -8.02 22.62 -4.77
CA ILE A 27 -6.99 23.66 -4.94
C ILE A 27 -6.02 23.32 -6.05
N LEU A 28 -5.54 22.06 -6.08
CA LEU A 28 -4.63 21.57 -7.11
C LEU A 28 -4.91 20.09 -7.39
N LYS A 29 -4.90 19.69 -8.65
CA LYS A 29 -5.11 18.29 -9.05
C LYS A 29 -3.82 17.49 -8.87
N ARG A 30 -3.98 16.18 -8.72
CA ARG A 30 -2.85 15.23 -8.77
C ARG A 30 -2.11 15.33 -10.12
N HIS A 31 -0.85 14.97 -10.09
CA HIS A 31 0.06 15.00 -11.26
C HIS A 31 0.25 16.40 -11.86
N GLN A 32 0.02 17.45 -11.09
CA GLN A 32 0.31 18.82 -11.50
C GLN A 32 1.56 19.35 -10.80
N ALA A 33 2.38 20.07 -11.56
CA ALA A 33 3.53 20.78 -10.99
C ALA A 33 3.05 21.93 -10.11
N VAL A 34 3.58 22.01 -8.91
CA VAL A 34 3.31 23.06 -7.95
C VAL A 34 4.01 24.33 -8.40
N SER A 35 3.29 25.43 -8.52
CA SER A 35 3.84 26.76 -8.78
C SER A 35 4.02 27.55 -7.49
N ALA A 36 4.78 28.65 -7.54
CA ALA A 36 4.91 29.60 -6.43
C ALA A 36 3.53 30.12 -5.97
N PHE A 37 2.60 30.30 -6.92
CA PHE A 37 1.24 30.73 -6.63
C PHE A 37 0.44 29.68 -5.87
N ASP A 38 0.63 28.40 -6.18
CA ASP A 38 -0.03 27.29 -5.47
C ASP A 38 0.50 27.16 -4.05
N ILE A 39 1.81 27.37 -3.82
CA ILE A 39 2.40 27.40 -2.48
C ILE A 39 1.77 28.51 -1.64
N ALA A 40 1.60 29.71 -2.22
CA ALA A 40 0.94 30.82 -1.56
C ALA A 40 -0.54 30.52 -1.23
N LYS A 41 -1.25 29.85 -2.17
CA LYS A 41 -2.63 29.38 -1.92
C LYS A 41 -2.69 28.37 -0.77
N PHE A 42 -1.78 27.40 -0.71
CA PHE A 42 -1.73 26.44 0.37
C PHE A 42 -1.58 27.10 1.73
N GLY A 43 -0.71 28.13 1.82
CA GLY A 43 -0.59 28.95 3.02
C GLY A 43 -1.89 29.70 3.36
N PHE A 44 -2.56 30.30 2.36
CA PHE A 44 -3.82 31.03 2.56
C PHE A 44 -4.96 30.12 3.06
N TYR A 45 -5.02 28.87 2.57
CA TYR A 45 -6.02 27.88 2.99
C TYR A 45 -5.61 27.09 4.25
N ASN A 46 -4.49 27.44 4.91
CA ASN A 46 -3.94 26.74 6.07
C ASN A 46 -3.73 25.23 5.82
N ILE A 47 -3.27 24.87 4.62
CA ILE A 47 -2.87 23.51 4.31
C ILE A 47 -1.48 23.30 4.89
N ALA A 48 -1.36 22.35 5.84
CA ALA A 48 -0.11 22.13 6.58
C ALA A 48 0.91 21.33 5.74
N SER A 49 0.44 20.35 4.99
CA SER A 49 1.27 19.45 4.19
C SER A 49 0.58 19.04 2.88
N VAL A 50 1.38 18.62 1.91
CA VAL A 50 0.95 18.19 0.59
C VAL A 50 1.72 16.93 0.21
N TYR A 51 1.05 15.98 -0.42
CA TYR A 51 1.71 14.79 -0.96
C TYR A 51 2.26 15.08 -2.35
N VAL A 52 3.57 14.89 -2.50
CA VAL A 52 4.26 15.07 -3.79
C VAL A 52 4.80 13.74 -4.30
N GLU A 53 4.92 13.66 -5.62
CA GLU A 53 5.64 12.55 -6.24
C GLU A 53 7.12 12.63 -5.84
N GLY A 54 7.72 11.47 -5.49
CA GLY A 54 9.14 11.39 -5.16
C GLY A 54 9.98 11.94 -6.31
N SER A 55 10.80 12.96 -6.06
CA SER A 55 11.37 13.80 -7.10
C SER A 55 12.87 13.65 -7.33
N SER A 56 13.59 12.80 -6.57
CA SER A 56 14.98 12.53 -6.90
C SER A 56 15.13 11.23 -7.69
N ALA A 57 16.05 11.21 -8.65
CA ALA A 57 16.41 9.97 -9.36
C ALA A 57 16.82 8.86 -8.36
N GLN A 58 17.42 9.23 -7.24
CA GLN A 58 17.79 8.35 -6.15
C GLN A 58 16.57 7.76 -5.43
N GLU A 59 15.58 8.58 -5.06
CA GLU A 59 14.34 8.09 -4.43
C GLU A 59 13.55 7.15 -5.35
N LYS A 60 13.51 7.45 -6.66
CA LYS A 60 12.91 6.55 -7.66
C LYS A 60 13.67 5.23 -7.77
N GLU A 61 14.99 5.27 -7.71
CA GLU A 61 15.82 4.06 -7.78
C GLU A 61 15.67 3.22 -6.50
N GLU A 62 15.63 3.85 -5.33
CA GLU A 62 15.37 3.17 -4.05
C GLU A 62 13.96 2.55 -4.03
N TRP A 63 12.96 3.29 -4.49
CA TRP A 63 11.60 2.77 -4.63
C TRP A 63 11.55 1.57 -5.59
N ASN A 64 12.19 1.68 -6.75
CA ASN A 64 12.21 0.59 -7.73
C ASN A 64 12.91 -0.66 -7.17
N LYS A 65 14.00 -0.50 -6.41
CA LYS A 65 14.67 -1.60 -5.72
C LYS A 65 13.77 -2.23 -4.65
N LYS A 66 13.16 -1.41 -3.78
CA LYS A 66 12.21 -1.87 -2.76
C LYS A 66 11.04 -2.60 -3.40
N TYR A 67 10.48 -2.03 -4.47
CA TYR A 67 9.36 -2.60 -5.20
C TYR A 67 9.69 -3.93 -5.89
N ALA A 68 10.89 -4.06 -6.47
CA ALA A 68 11.32 -5.31 -7.09
C ALA A 68 11.38 -6.46 -6.07
N ILE A 69 11.93 -6.21 -4.88
CA ILE A 69 11.98 -7.18 -3.78
C ILE A 69 10.56 -7.56 -3.31
N ILE A 70 9.68 -6.58 -3.17
CA ILE A 70 8.30 -6.80 -2.75
C ILE A 70 7.54 -7.62 -3.81
N LYS A 71 7.74 -7.31 -5.10
CA LYS A 71 7.12 -8.03 -6.21
C LYS A 71 7.54 -9.50 -6.26
N GLU A 72 8.82 -9.77 -6.05
CA GLU A 72 9.34 -11.14 -5.97
C GLU A 72 8.71 -11.88 -4.79
N LYS A 73 8.75 -11.29 -3.59
CA LYS A 73 8.15 -11.86 -2.40
C LYS A 73 6.64 -12.10 -2.56
N TYR A 74 5.92 -11.16 -3.17
CA TYR A 74 4.50 -11.29 -3.44
C TYR A 74 4.20 -12.48 -4.35
N ARG A 75 5.00 -12.69 -5.40
CA ARG A 75 4.84 -13.84 -6.29
C ARG A 75 5.10 -15.16 -5.55
N ASP A 76 6.20 -15.23 -4.79
CA ASP A 76 6.52 -16.41 -3.99
C ASP A 76 5.41 -16.72 -2.98
N SER A 77 4.80 -15.70 -2.40
CA SER A 77 3.68 -15.85 -1.46
C SER A 77 2.42 -16.38 -2.14
N ILE A 78 2.16 -16.01 -3.39
CA ILE A 78 1.04 -16.57 -4.19
C ILE A 78 1.31 -18.04 -4.50
N ASP A 79 2.53 -18.38 -4.88
CA ASP A 79 2.92 -19.77 -5.16
C ASP A 79 2.81 -20.64 -3.90
N ASN A 80 3.25 -20.13 -2.75
CA ASN A 80 3.08 -20.80 -1.45
C ASN A 80 1.60 -21.00 -1.10
N LEU A 81 0.77 -19.99 -1.29
CA LEU A 81 -0.66 -20.08 -1.03
C LEU A 81 -1.31 -21.15 -1.91
N HIS A 82 -0.91 -21.21 -3.18
CA HIS A 82 -1.37 -22.26 -4.09
C HIS A 82 -0.95 -23.65 -3.62
N GLU A 83 0.28 -23.83 -3.12
CA GLU A 83 0.75 -25.09 -2.56
C GLU A 83 -0.02 -25.46 -1.30
N TYR A 84 -0.27 -24.52 -0.38
CA TYR A 84 -1.08 -24.76 0.82
C TYR A 84 -2.50 -25.19 0.50
N MET A 85 -3.12 -24.57 -0.51
CA MET A 85 -4.45 -24.96 -0.95
C MET A 85 -4.47 -26.37 -1.56
N ASN A 86 -3.45 -26.74 -2.32
CA ASN A 86 -3.29 -28.09 -2.84
C ASN A 86 -3.08 -29.12 -1.73
N ASP A 87 -2.30 -28.79 -0.70
CA ASP A 87 -2.09 -29.65 0.46
C ASP A 87 -3.40 -29.92 1.21
N ILE A 88 -4.21 -28.89 1.42
CA ILE A 88 -5.54 -29.03 2.05
C ILE A 88 -6.47 -29.89 1.18
N LEU A 89 -6.58 -29.58 -0.11
CA LEU A 89 -7.58 -30.17 -1.00
C LEU A 89 -7.25 -31.63 -1.40
N TYR A 90 -5.98 -31.92 -1.65
CA TYR A 90 -5.57 -33.19 -2.25
C TYR A 90 -4.77 -34.09 -1.33
N ARG A 91 -4.08 -33.53 -0.33
CA ARG A 91 -3.21 -34.28 0.59
C ARG A 91 -3.80 -34.40 1.99
N ASN A 92 -4.89 -33.68 2.27
CA ASN A 92 -5.50 -33.54 3.59
C ASN A 92 -4.50 -33.12 4.67
N ILE A 93 -3.53 -32.28 4.30
CA ILE A 93 -2.56 -31.64 5.20
C ILE A 93 -3.06 -30.23 5.47
N ILE A 94 -3.29 -29.92 6.75
CA ILE A 94 -3.73 -28.59 7.19
C ILE A 94 -2.50 -27.85 7.72
N PRO A 95 -2.00 -26.81 7.03
CA PRO A 95 -0.91 -25.98 7.54
C PRO A 95 -1.35 -25.27 8.82
N ASP A 96 -0.38 -24.94 9.67
CA ASP A 96 -0.70 -24.14 10.86
C ASP A 96 -1.08 -22.71 10.49
N LYS A 97 -1.80 -22.04 11.39
CA LYS A 97 -2.28 -20.67 11.21
C LYS A 97 -1.14 -19.69 10.83
N ASN A 98 -0.01 -19.79 11.52
CA ASN A 98 1.10 -18.87 11.33
C ASN A 98 1.72 -19.02 9.94
N THR A 99 1.77 -20.26 9.43
CA THR A 99 2.24 -20.53 8.06
C THR A 99 1.34 -19.88 7.02
N LEU A 100 0.01 -19.98 7.17
CA LEU A 100 -0.95 -19.41 6.22
C LEU A 100 -0.89 -17.87 6.15
N ILE A 101 -0.73 -17.21 7.27
CA ILE A 101 -0.75 -15.74 7.32
C ILE A 101 0.63 -15.10 7.19
N ARG A 102 1.72 -15.87 7.41
CA ARG A 102 3.09 -15.34 7.46
C ARG A 102 3.42 -14.48 6.25
N ASP A 103 3.10 -14.94 5.07
CA ASP A 103 3.48 -14.26 3.83
C ASP A 103 2.73 -12.93 3.66
N SER A 104 1.45 -12.88 4.02
CA SER A 104 0.67 -11.62 4.00
C SER A 104 1.17 -10.62 5.04
N VAL A 105 1.53 -11.09 6.24
CA VAL A 105 2.12 -10.27 7.30
C VAL A 105 3.48 -9.72 6.89
N GLU A 106 4.36 -10.57 6.36
CA GLU A 106 5.69 -10.15 5.90
C GLU A 106 5.62 -9.10 4.77
N ILE A 107 4.64 -9.21 3.87
CA ILE A 107 4.42 -8.19 2.85
C ILE A 107 3.92 -6.89 3.50
N PHE A 108 2.94 -6.99 4.40
CA PHE A 108 2.37 -5.85 5.11
C PHE A 108 3.44 -5.07 5.88
N ASP A 109 4.29 -5.76 6.62
CA ASP A 109 5.31 -5.16 7.51
C ASP A 109 6.47 -4.48 6.75
N ARG A 110 6.57 -4.67 5.43
CA ARG A 110 7.59 -4.00 4.59
C ARG A 110 7.26 -2.56 4.23
N PHE A 111 6.04 -2.13 4.49
CA PHE A 111 5.61 -0.78 4.17
C PHE A 111 5.58 0.10 5.41
N GLU A 112 6.17 1.28 5.30
CA GLU A 112 6.20 2.26 6.39
C GLU A 112 4.87 3.00 6.52
N THR A 113 4.15 3.12 5.41
CA THR A 113 2.88 3.84 5.37
C THR A 113 1.80 3.04 4.66
N SER A 114 0.55 3.25 5.08
CA SER A 114 -0.63 2.68 4.43
C SER A 114 -0.74 3.06 2.95
N TYR A 115 -0.23 4.23 2.59
CA TYR A 115 -0.21 4.73 1.22
C TYR A 115 0.75 3.95 0.33
N GLU A 116 1.97 3.71 0.81
CA GLU A 116 2.95 2.89 0.08
C GLU A 116 2.41 1.49 -0.18
N LEU A 117 1.79 0.89 0.84
CA LEU A 117 1.16 -0.42 0.73
C LEU A 117 0.06 -0.40 -0.35
N PHE A 118 -0.83 0.59 -0.30
CA PHE A 118 -1.95 0.67 -1.24
C PHE A 118 -1.48 0.88 -2.68
N ASP A 119 -0.52 1.77 -2.90
CA ASP A 119 0.07 2.00 -4.23
C ASP A 119 0.76 0.73 -4.76
N ALA A 120 1.52 0.02 -3.91
CA ALA A 120 2.16 -1.23 -4.30
C ALA A 120 1.12 -2.29 -4.68
N LEU A 121 0.05 -2.47 -3.90
CA LEU A 121 -1.01 -3.42 -4.20
C LEU A 121 -1.73 -3.10 -5.51
N GLN A 122 -1.94 -1.82 -5.86
CA GLN A 122 -2.53 -1.44 -7.14
C GLN A 122 -1.67 -1.88 -8.33
N VAL A 123 -0.36 -1.81 -8.20
CA VAL A 123 0.56 -2.25 -9.27
C VAL A 123 0.69 -3.78 -9.28
N LEU A 124 0.79 -4.43 -8.12
CA LEU A 124 0.87 -5.88 -8.00
C LEU A 124 -0.38 -6.57 -8.56
N LYS A 125 -1.56 -6.03 -8.31
CA LYS A 125 -2.83 -6.51 -8.86
C LYS A 125 -2.84 -6.57 -10.39
N GLN A 126 -2.09 -5.72 -11.07
CA GLN A 126 -2.00 -5.72 -12.54
C GLN A 126 -1.08 -6.81 -13.08
N THR A 127 -0.22 -7.37 -12.23
CA THR A 127 0.77 -8.38 -12.64
C THR A 127 0.26 -9.81 -12.50
N ASP A 128 -0.73 -10.04 -11.64
CA ASP A 128 -1.34 -11.35 -11.44
C ASP A 128 -2.84 -11.19 -11.15
N VAL A 129 -3.66 -11.87 -11.96
CA VAL A 129 -5.13 -11.87 -11.87
C VAL A 129 -5.69 -13.20 -11.36
N SER A 130 -4.82 -14.06 -10.81
CA SER A 130 -5.25 -15.35 -10.25
C SER A 130 -6.14 -15.16 -9.01
N THR A 131 -6.93 -16.18 -8.70
CA THR A 131 -7.72 -16.22 -7.46
C THR A 131 -6.83 -16.12 -6.23
N MET A 132 -5.64 -16.74 -6.25
CA MET A 132 -4.69 -16.68 -5.13
C MET A 132 -4.15 -15.27 -4.91
N ALA A 133 -3.83 -14.56 -6.00
CA ALA A 133 -3.44 -13.15 -5.93
C ALA A 133 -4.57 -12.27 -5.38
N HIS A 134 -5.81 -12.56 -5.76
CA HIS A 134 -6.98 -11.87 -5.22
C HIS A 134 -7.10 -12.11 -3.71
N SER A 135 -7.07 -13.37 -3.27
CA SER A 135 -7.14 -13.74 -1.84
C SER A 135 -6.04 -13.06 -1.02
N MET A 136 -4.79 -13.08 -1.52
CA MET A 136 -3.67 -12.40 -0.90
C MET A 136 -3.90 -10.89 -0.76
N ASN A 137 -4.35 -10.23 -1.82
CA ASN A 137 -4.65 -8.79 -1.80
C ASN A 137 -5.75 -8.44 -0.81
N VAL A 138 -6.83 -9.22 -0.77
CA VAL A 138 -7.95 -8.98 0.15
C VAL A 138 -7.50 -9.21 1.60
N SER A 139 -6.67 -10.22 1.88
CA SER A 139 -6.08 -10.47 3.20
C SER A 139 -5.24 -9.28 3.68
N ILE A 140 -4.36 -8.75 2.82
CA ILE A 140 -3.51 -7.61 3.16
C ILE A 140 -4.36 -6.33 3.40
N ILE A 141 -5.37 -6.08 2.57
CA ILE A 141 -6.27 -4.93 2.73
C ILE A 141 -7.13 -5.07 4.00
N ALA A 142 -7.64 -6.27 4.29
CA ALA A 142 -8.41 -6.53 5.51
C ALA A 142 -7.58 -6.27 6.76
N ARG A 143 -6.31 -6.70 6.77
CA ARG A 143 -5.36 -6.39 7.85
C ARG A 143 -5.15 -4.88 7.99
N LEU A 144 -4.98 -4.15 6.90
CA LEU A 144 -4.85 -2.70 6.90
C LEU A 144 -6.06 -2.00 7.54
N ILE A 145 -7.26 -2.42 7.15
CA ILE A 145 -8.52 -1.90 7.72
C ILE A 145 -8.58 -2.22 9.23
N GLY A 146 -8.19 -3.42 9.62
CA GLY A 146 -8.13 -3.83 11.03
C GLY A 146 -7.18 -2.96 11.86
N VAL A 147 -6.01 -2.62 11.32
CA VAL A 147 -5.06 -1.69 11.96
C VAL A 147 -5.70 -0.31 12.15
N TRP A 148 -6.38 0.21 11.15
CA TRP A 148 -7.08 1.48 11.25
C TRP A 148 -8.25 1.46 12.25
N ALA A 149 -8.89 0.30 12.40
CA ALA A 149 -9.93 0.08 13.39
C ALA A 149 -9.39 -0.14 14.82
N GLY A 150 -8.06 -0.19 15.01
CA GLY A 150 -7.42 -0.36 16.31
C GLY A 150 -7.51 -1.79 16.86
N LEU A 151 -7.62 -2.79 15.99
CA LEU A 151 -7.64 -4.20 16.40
C LEU A 151 -6.28 -4.64 16.91
N ASP A 152 -6.27 -5.55 17.89
CA ASP A 152 -5.06 -6.21 18.38
C ASP A 152 -4.50 -7.21 17.35
N THR A 153 -3.23 -7.61 17.55
CA THR A 153 -2.51 -8.49 16.61
C THR A 153 -3.22 -9.83 16.41
N GLU A 154 -3.82 -10.40 17.44
CA GLU A 154 -4.50 -11.69 17.36
C GLU A 154 -5.71 -11.62 16.42
N LYS A 155 -6.52 -10.57 16.53
CA LYS A 155 -7.66 -10.33 15.61
C LYS A 155 -7.22 -9.96 14.20
N LEU A 156 -6.10 -9.23 14.06
CA LEU A 156 -5.53 -8.95 12.74
C LEU A 156 -5.11 -10.24 12.02
N ASP A 157 -4.51 -11.18 12.76
CA ASP A 157 -4.11 -12.47 12.23
C ASP A 157 -5.32 -13.33 11.87
N GLU A 158 -6.37 -13.33 12.69
CA GLU A 158 -7.62 -14.03 12.40
C GLU A 158 -8.28 -13.51 11.12
N ILE A 159 -8.46 -12.20 10.99
CA ILE A 159 -9.05 -11.60 9.78
C ILE A 159 -8.22 -11.93 8.55
N SER A 160 -6.89 -11.82 8.64
CA SER A 160 -6.00 -12.11 7.51
C SER A 160 -6.15 -13.58 7.05
N MET A 161 -6.27 -14.51 7.99
CA MET A 161 -6.43 -15.93 7.70
C MET A 161 -7.81 -16.24 7.10
N GLU A 162 -8.88 -15.78 7.74
CA GLU A 162 -10.25 -16.05 7.30
C GLU A 162 -10.46 -15.57 5.87
N VAL A 163 -10.03 -14.36 5.56
CA VAL A 163 -10.18 -13.80 4.22
C VAL A 163 -9.31 -14.52 3.19
N CYS A 164 -8.10 -14.93 3.56
CA CYS A 164 -7.22 -15.68 2.66
C CYS A 164 -7.79 -17.05 2.27
N CYS A 165 -8.54 -17.68 3.17
CA CYS A 165 -9.06 -19.04 2.97
C CYS A 165 -10.51 -19.10 2.42
N THR A 166 -11.23 -17.97 2.37
CA THR A 166 -12.66 -17.96 1.99
C THR A 166 -12.92 -17.48 0.57
N THR A 167 -11.89 -17.05 -0.16
CA THR A 167 -11.99 -16.57 -1.53
C THR A 167 -11.57 -17.65 -2.52
#